data_330ff2acf873e50ff6272265862e4b60
#
_entry.id   330ff2acf873e50ff6272265862e4b60
#
_cell.length_a   1.000
_cell.length_b   1.000
_cell.length_c   1.000
_cell.angle_alpha   90.00
_cell.angle_beta   90.00
_cell.angle_gamma   90.00
#
_symmetry.space_group_name_H-M   'P 1'
#
loop_
_entity.id
_entity.type
_entity.pdbx_description
1 polymer ?
#
loop_
_entity_poly.entity_id
_entity_poly.type
_entity_poly.pdbx_seq_one_letter_code
_entity_poly.pdbx_strand_id
1 'polypeptide(L)'
;MSELFTQWLPHAGAALVFASVATVITRRLTANRSAQGMIFSAVFLACLIPLPAFSLTHYIRVLTGDLSITGFIILALATYQSIRSSESRPDYTQLMTPALALVGVSVVLYPTALGLTYFDLYAYGYYPIILGPILFVLFASAVWFGLTLSSVLLAMGFLAFALGILESDNLWDYLIDPVVAAYAFYLVIKNRHQLTNFRVTQHPVEVMLTVTIATFLLFAIYLAKFNHDAFRYEFVIEDGFIEWCTVLVLFSAALVCFKRFLTLRRVRSKLFLSVTMLLTLLCLFGAGEEISWGQRLFELETPDYLKGKNAQGELGIHNLVVEINGEQLKLNKLIFGTGLALALLIYLFIATPLYRKNATVRSFFNAIAAPMPRNYHIAGYLLIIATVELLIDSSKRGEMTEFAGSIMFALNVVYPYNREIFDPKRNL
;
A
#
# COMPACT_ATOMS: atom_id res chain seq x y z
N MET A 1 -5.95 -17.49 -11.39
CA MET A 1 -6.02 -17.03 -9.98
C MET A 1 -7.15 -16.04 -9.77
N SER A 2 -7.40 -15.15 -10.71
CA SER A 2 -8.58 -14.26 -10.69
C SER A 2 -9.86 -15.04 -10.42
N GLU A 3 -10.12 -16.16 -11.07
CA GLU A 3 -11.35 -16.95 -10.89
C GLU A 3 -11.62 -17.43 -9.46
N LEU A 4 -10.60 -17.82 -8.71
CA LEU A 4 -10.79 -18.23 -7.30
C LEU A 4 -11.13 -17.02 -6.41
N PHE A 5 -10.45 -15.90 -6.60
CA PHE A 5 -10.72 -14.68 -5.82
C PHE A 5 -12.05 -14.04 -6.21
N THR A 6 -12.35 -13.93 -7.51
CA THR A 6 -13.62 -13.39 -7.99
C THR A 6 -14.83 -14.21 -7.53
N GLN A 7 -14.69 -15.54 -7.40
CA GLN A 7 -15.76 -16.40 -6.90
C GLN A 7 -15.94 -16.33 -5.38
N TRP A 8 -14.85 -16.34 -4.60
CA TRP A 8 -14.94 -16.49 -3.14
C TRP A 8 -15.00 -15.19 -2.35
N LEU A 9 -14.37 -14.12 -2.84
CA LEU A 9 -14.31 -12.85 -2.11
C LEU A 9 -15.68 -12.19 -1.93
N PRO A 10 -16.59 -12.15 -2.93
CA PRO A 10 -17.94 -11.65 -2.75
C PRO A 10 -18.74 -12.40 -1.70
N HIS A 11 -18.60 -13.73 -1.67
CA HIS A 11 -19.23 -14.56 -0.64
C HIS A 11 -18.65 -14.31 0.75
N ALA A 12 -17.34 -14.15 0.87
CA ALA A 12 -16.69 -13.79 2.12
C ALA A 12 -17.11 -12.39 2.60
N GLY A 13 -17.27 -11.44 1.70
CA GLY A 13 -17.79 -10.10 1.99
C GLY A 13 -19.21 -10.16 2.57
N ALA A 14 -20.12 -10.86 1.89
CA ALA A 14 -21.48 -11.05 2.37
C ALA A 14 -21.53 -11.79 3.72
N ALA A 15 -20.71 -12.83 3.91
CA ALA A 15 -20.57 -13.53 5.19
C ALA A 15 -20.08 -12.59 6.31
N LEU A 16 -19.13 -11.69 5.99
CA LEU A 16 -18.62 -10.70 6.93
C LEU A 16 -19.72 -9.73 7.39
N VAL A 17 -20.58 -9.26 6.48
CA VAL A 17 -21.73 -8.40 6.84
C VAL A 17 -22.61 -9.08 7.86
N PHE A 18 -23.02 -10.34 7.62
CA PHE A 18 -23.86 -11.09 8.56
C PHE A 18 -23.21 -11.32 9.91
N ALA A 19 -21.97 -11.77 9.90
CA ALA A 19 -21.22 -12.02 11.13
C ALA A 19 -21.03 -10.73 11.94
N SER A 20 -20.86 -9.60 11.27
CA SER A 20 -20.78 -8.28 11.93
C SER A 20 -22.10 -7.86 12.55
N VAL A 21 -23.21 -8.03 11.84
CA VAL A 21 -24.56 -7.76 12.38
C VAL A 21 -24.85 -8.69 13.58
N ALA A 22 -24.56 -9.99 13.46
CA ALA A 22 -24.70 -10.94 14.56
C ALA A 22 -23.88 -10.53 15.79
N THR A 23 -22.66 -10.04 15.59
CA THR A 23 -21.81 -9.51 16.66
C THR A 23 -22.43 -8.32 17.36
N VAL A 24 -23.01 -7.37 16.63
CA VAL A 24 -23.70 -6.19 17.20
C VAL A 24 -24.91 -6.63 18.04
N ILE A 25 -25.71 -7.59 17.57
CA ILE A 25 -26.86 -8.14 18.31
C ILE A 25 -26.36 -8.87 19.55
N THR A 26 -25.36 -9.73 19.42
CA THR A 26 -24.82 -10.54 20.52
C THR A 26 -24.25 -9.68 21.65
N ARG A 27 -23.64 -8.54 21.34
CA ARG A 27 -23.16 -7.59 22.37
C ARG A 27 -24.27 -7.06 23.29
N ARG A 28 -25.52 -7.01 22.82
CA ARG A 28 -26.66 -6.61 23.64
C ARG A 28 -27.13 -7.75 24.55
N LEU A 29 -26.79 -8.99 24.20
CA LEU A 29 -27.24 -10.20 24.89
C LEU A 29 -26.21 -10.75 25.88
N THR A 30 -24.93 -10.60 25.59
CA THR A 30 -23.84 -11.11 26.43
C THR A 30 -22.60 -10.17 26.42
N ALA A 31 -22.03 -9.99 27.62
CA ALA A 31 -20.77 -9.29 27.79
C ALA A 31 -19.53 -10.21 27.57
N ASN A 32 -19.73 -11.52 27.42
CA ASN A 32 -18.65 -12.48 27.24
C ASN A 32 -18.04 -12.37 25.80
N ARG A 33 -16.81 -11.89 25.73
CA ARG A 33 -16.09 -11.63 24.48
C ARG A 33 -15.74 -12.90 23.71
N SER A 34 -15.37 -13.97 24.43
CA SER A 34 -15.10 -15.27 23.79
C SER A 34 -16.36 -15.81 23.13
N ALA A 35 -17.53 -15.65 23.77
CA ALA A 35 -18.80 -16.01 23.16
C ALA A 35 -19.12 -15.15 21.91
N GLN A 36 -18.86 -13.84 21.97
CA GLN A 36 -19.04 -12.95 20.80
C GLN A 36 -18.14 -13.38 19.63
N GLY A 37 -16.86 -13.68 19.88
CA GLY A 37 -15.92 -14.17 18.87
C GLY A 37 -16.32 -15.54 18.30
N MET A 38 -16.79 -16.45 19.14
CA MET A 38 -17.29 -17.76 18.69
C MET A 38 -18.53 -17.62 17.82
N ILE A 39 -19.48 -16.76 18.19
CA ILE A 39 -20.69 -16.51 17.40
C ILE A 39 -20.35 -15.86 16.07
N PHE A 40 -19.44 -14.87 16.07
CA PHE A 40 -18.93 -14.29 14.83
C PHE A 40 -18.38 -15.38 13.91
N SER A 41 -17.45 -16.21 14.39
CA SER A 41 -16.84 -17.27 13.60
C SER A 41 -17.85 -18.31 13.13
N ALA A 42 -18.79 -18.70 14.00
CA ALA A 42 -19.83 -19.66 13.64
C ALA A 42 -20.76 -19.12 12.54
N VAL A 43 -21.21 -17.86 12.66
CA VAL A 43 -22.06 -17.22 11.64
C VAL A 43 -21.30 -17.04 10.33
N PHE A 44 -20.04 -16.57 10.40
CA PHE A 44 -19.21 -16.38 9.22
C PHE A 44 -19.03 -17.70 8.45
N LEU A 45 -18.63 -18.77 9.14
CA LEU A 45 -18.44 -20.08 8.53
C LEU A 45 -19.76 -20.67 8.03
N ALA A 46 -20.85 -20.55 8.79
CA ALA A 46 -22.16 -21.04 8.37
C ALA A 46 -22.66 -20.38 7.08
N CYS A 47 -22.37 -19.08 6.90
CA CYS A 47 -22.72 -18.36 5.67
C CYS A 47 -21.93 -18.83 4.44
N LEU A 48 -20.74 -19.40 4.64
CA LEU A 48 -19.89 -19.92 3.54
C LEU A 48 -20.26 -21.35 3.14
N ILE A 49 -21.11 -22.05 3.90
CA ILE A 49 -21.52 -23.42 3.57
C ILE A 49 -22.41 -23.38 2.31
N PRO A 50 -22.01 -24.07 1.22
CA PRO A 50 -22.84 -24.16 0.04
C PRO A 50 -24.10 -25.01 0.34
N LEU A 51 -25.27 -24.39 0.20
CA LEU A 51 -26.55 -25.13 0.25
C LEU A 51 -26.95 -25.58 -1.15
N PRO A 52 -27.72 -26.69 -1.31
CA PRO A 52 -27.96 -27.29 -2.63
C PRO A 52 -28.61 -26.41 -3.68
N ALA A 53 -29.33 -25.35 -3.28
CA ALA A 53 -29.97 -24.44 -4.22
C ALA A 53 -29.30 -23.06 -4.26
N PHE A 54 -29.08 -22.42 -3.10
CA PHE A 54 -28.44 -21.11 -2.97
C PHE A 54 -27.88 -20.94 -1.57
N SER A 55 -26.62 -20.49 -1.43
CA SER A 55 -26.09 -20.13 -0.10
C SER A 55 -26.75 -18.83 0.41
N LEU A 56 -26.75 -18.64 1.72
CA LEU A 56 -27.28 -17.41 2.35
C LEU A 56 -26.58 -16.15 1.81
N THR A 57 -25.33 -16.26 1.42
CA THR A 57 -24.54 -15.18 0.84
C THR A 57 -25.08 -14.69 -0.52
N HIS A 58 -25.73 -15.56 -1.31
CA HIS A 58 -26.36 -15.16 -2.56
C HIS A 58 -27.51 -14.17 -2.35
N TYR A 59 -28.35 -14.42 -1.34
CA TYR A 59 -29.46 -13.51 -1.03
C TYR A 59 -28.97 -12.13 -0.57
N ILE A 60 -27.86 -12.08 0.14
CA ILE A 60 -27.29 -10.80 0.59
C ILE A 60 -26.70 -10.06 -0.60
N ARG A 61 -25.95 -10.73 -1.45
CA ARG A 61 -25.37 -10.12 -2.66
C ARG A 61 -26.47 -9.49 -3.53
N VAL A 62 -27.64 -10.12 -3.61
CA VAL A 62 -28.80 -9.53 -4.32
C VAL A 62 -29.27 -8.24 -3.67
N LEU A 63 -29.19 -8.12 -2.34
CA LEU A 63 -29.67 -6.93 -1.60
C LEU A 63 -28.62 -5.82 -1.50
N THR A 64 -27.35 -6.19 -1.32
CA THR A 64 -26.28 -5.23 -0.98
C THR A 64 -25.31 -4.98 -2.14
N GLY A 65 -25.36 -5.79 -3.20
CA GLY A 65 -24.28 -5.89 -4.16
C GLY A 65 -23.06 -6.57 -3.53
N ASP A 66 -21.95 -6.54 -4.25
CA ASP A 66 -20.66 -7.00 -3.74
C ASP A 66 -20.06 -5.95 -2.80
N LEU A 67 -19.44 -6.41 -1.73
CA LEU A 67 -18.77 -5.52 -0.79
C LEU A 67 -17.49 -4.99 -1.42
N SER A 68 -17.30 -3.68 -1.40
CA SER A 68 -16.05 -3.06 -1.84
C SER A 68 -14.88 -3.48 -0.95
N ILE A 69 -13.66 -3.37 -1.45
CA ILE A 69 -12.45 -3.64 -0.65
C ILE A 69 -12.38 -2.69 0.56
N THR A 70 -12.76 -1.43 0.37
CA THR A 70 -12.89 -0.46 1.45
C THR A 70 -13.90 -0.91 2.49
N GLY A 71 -15.08 -1.37 2.05
CA GLY A 71 -16.14 -1.90 2.92
C GLY A 71 -15.68 -3.12 3.70
N PHE A 72 -15.00 -4.05 3.03
CA PHE A 72 -14.45 -5.24 3.66
C PHE A 72 -13.47 -4.87 4.78
N ILE A 73 -12.50 -3.99 4.51
CA ILE A 73 -11.48 -3.59 5.49
C ILE A 73 -12.10 -2.84 6.67
N ILE A 74 -12.99 -1.87 6.41
CA ILE A 74 -13.63 -1.06 7.47
C ILE A 74 -14.50 -1.95 8.35
N LEU A 75 -15.29 -2.84 7.75
CA LEU A 75 -16.20 -3.71 8.49
C LEU A 75 -15.44 -4.75 9.33
N ALA A 76 -14.36 -5.33 8.75
CA ALA A 76 -13.48 -6.25 9.48
C ALA A 76 -12.81 -5.55 10.67
N LEU A 77 -12.27 -4.35 10.48
CA LEU A 77 -11.67 -3.55 11.55
C LEU A 77 -12.69 -3.19 12.65
N ALA A 78 -13.89 -2.74 12.27
CA ALA A 78 -14.95 -2.38 13.20
C ALA A 78 -15.38 -3.58 14.05
N THR A 79 -15.52 -4.75 13.43
CA THR A 79 -15.88 -5.99 14.10
C THR A 79 -14.79 -6.48 15.02
N TYR A 80 -13.53 -6.47 14.55
CA TYR A 80 -12.36 -6.82 15.36
C TYR A 80 -12.26 -5.95 16.62
N GLN A 81 -12.38 -4.63 16.47
CA GLN A 81 -12.36 -3.68 17.60
C GLN A 81 -13.53 -3.91 18.54
N SER A 82 -14.70 -4.26 17.99
CA SER A 82 -15.89 -4.58 18.75
C SER A 82 -15.70 -5.78 19.69
N ILE A 83 -15.02 -6.83 19.22
CA ILE A 83 -14.78 -8.06 19.98
C ILE A 83 -13.63 -7.87 20.98
N ARG A 84 -12.53 -7.24 20.57
CA ARG A 84 -11.29 -7.19 21.37
C ARG A 84 -11.36 -6.20 22.52
N SER A 85 -12.26 -5.20 22.56
CA SER A 85 -12.30 -4.08 23.51
C SER A 85 -10.92 -3.73 24.09
N SER A 86 -10.04 -3.26 23.23
CA SER A 86 -8.78 -2.66 23.66
C SER A 86 -9.11 -1.34 24.35
N GLU A 87 -8.46 -1.02 25.47
CA GLU A 87 -8.54 0.31 26.10
C GLU A 87 -8.06 1.43 25.15
N SER A 88 -7.28 1.08 24.12
CA SER A 88 -6.95 1.97 23.03
C SER A 88 -8.15 2.14 22.10
N ARG A 89 -8.91 3.21 22.32
CA ARG A 89 -9.90 3.66 21.34
C ARG A 89 -9.17 3.91 20.02
N PRO A 90 -9.74 3.49 18.87
CA PRO A 90 -9.17 3.83 17.57
C PRO A 90 -9.01 5.36 17.52
N ASP A 91 -7.91 5.80 16.93
CA ASP A 91 -7.71 7.23 16.71
C ASP A 91 -8.92 7.75 15.94
N TYR A 92 -9.66 8.63 16.60
CA TYR A 92 -10.86 9.23 16.07
C TYR A 92 -10.64 9.83 14.69
N THR A 93 -9.52 10.51 14.48
CA THR A 93 -9.16 11.13 13.21
C THR A 93 -8.98 10.11 12.10
N GLN A 94 -8.31 8.99 12.37
CA GLN A 94 -8.07 7.93 11.39
C GLN A 94 -9.37 7.29 10.91
N LEU A 95 -10.36 7.16 11.79
CA LEU A 95 -11.65 6.57 11.42
C LEU A 95 -12.59 7.58 10.76
N MET A 96 -12.62 8.82 11.24
CA MET A 96 -13.55 9.84 10.76
C MET A 96 -13.16 10.42 9.40
N THR A 97 -11.86 10.50 9.08
CA THR A 97 -11.43 11.02 7.76
C THR A 97 -11.98 10.20 6.61
N PRO A 98 -11.75 8.86 6.54
CA PRO A 98 -12.35 8.07 5.47
C PRO A 98 -13.88 8.05 5.54
N ALA A 99 -14.48 8.06 6.75
CA ALA A 99 -15.94 8.10 6.87
C ALA A 99 -16.54 9.37 6.26
N LEU A 100 -15.95 10.55 6.51
CA LEU A 100 -16.38 11.81 5.91
C LEU A 100 -16.18 11.83 4.39
N ALA A 101 -15.05 11.30 3.91
CA ALA A 101 -14.80 11.17 2.47
C ALA A 101 -15.83 10.26 1.80
N LEU A 102 -16.11 9.09 2.38
CA LEU A 102 -17.10 8.14 1.87
C LEU A 102 -18.51 8.76 1.85
N VAL A 103 -18.91 9.48 2.90
CA VAL A 103 -20.19 10.22 2.92
C VAL A 103 -20.23 11.25 1.81
N GLY A 104 -19.18 12.07 1.66
CA GLY A 104 -19.11 13.10 0.60
C GLY A 104 -19.21 12.49 -0.79
N VAL A 105 -18.45 11.43 -1.06
CA VAL A 105 -18.49 10.70 -2.33
C VAL A 105 -19.88 10.07 -2.54
N SER A 106 -20.47 9.43 -1.55
CA SER A 106 -21.79 8.78 -1.67
C SER A 106 -22.88 9.75 -2.05
N VAL A 107 -22.89 10.95 -1.44
CA VAL A 107 -23.92 11.99 -1.69
C VAL A 107 -23.88 12.46 -3.13
N VAL A 108 -22.72 12.42 -3.78
CA VAL A 108 -22.58 12.83 -5.18
C VAL A 108 -22.70 11.63 -6.12
N LEU A 109 -22.00 10.54 -5.85
CA LEU A 109 -21.90 9.37 -6.73
C LEU A 109 -23.25 8.68 -6.94
N TYR A 110 -23.97 8.36 -5.86
CA TYR A 110 -25.23 7.60 -6.00
C TYR A 110 -26.33 8.35 -6.75
N PRO A 111 -26.59 9.65 -6.52
CA PRO A 111 -27.56 10.38 -7.35
C PRO A 111 -27.17 10.42 -8.84
N THR A 112 -25.88 10.57 -9.16
CA THR A 112 -25.42 10.57 -10.55
C THR A 112 -25.54 9.18 -11.18
N ALA A 113 -25.18 8.12 -10.48
CA ALA A 113 -25.32 6.73 -10.92
C ALA A 113 -26.78 6.30 -11.12
N LEU A 114 -27.71 6.88 -10.34
CA LEU A 114 -29.14 6.62 -10.44
C LEU A 114 -29.84 7.48 -11.54
N GLY A 115 -29.08 8.26 -12.30
CA GLY A 115 -29.64 9.08 -13.37
C GLY A 115 -30.44 10.30 -12.90
N LEU A 116 -30.21 10.74 -11.63
CA LEU A 116 -30.88 11.95 -11.10
C LEU A 116 -30.21 13.25 -11.56
N THR A 117 -29.11 13.15 -12.30
CA THR A 117 -28.34 14.29 -12.85
C THR A 117 -28.02 14.07 -14.32
N TYR A 118 -27.67 15.14 -15.03
CA TYR A 118 -27.28 15.09 -16.44
C TYR A 118 -25.90 14.49 -16.71
N PHE A 119 -25.06 14.32 -15.68
CA PHE A 119 -23.76 13.70 -15.78
C PHE A 119 -23.71 12.44 -14.91
N ASP A 120 -22.98 11.46 -15.36
CA ASP A 120 -22.77 10.20 -14.65
C ASP A 120 -21.34 10.11 -14.14
N LEU A 121 -21.18 10.30 -12.82
CA LEU A 121 -19.87 10.18 -12.17
C LEU A 121 -19.42 8.72 -12.07
N TYR A 122 -20.36 7.77 -12.00
CA TYR A 122 -20.05 6.35 -11.92
C TYR A 122 -19.39 5.84 -13.21
N ALA A 123 -19.79 6.39 -14.36
CA ALA A 123 -19.19 6.05 -15.65
C ALA A 123 -17.67 6.30 -15.70
N TYR A 124 -17.15 7.28 -14.96
CA TYR A 124 -15.71 7.54 -14.91
C TYR A 124 -14.90 6.42 -14.22
N GLY A 125 -15.54 5.55 -13.45
CA GLY A 125 -14.89 4.39 -12.85
C GLY A 125 -14.44 3.35 -13.87
N TYR A 126 -15.05 3.30 -15.06
CA TYR A 126 -14.61 2.46 -16.19
C TYR A 126 -13.39 3.05 -16.93
N TYR A 127 -13.03 4.28 -16.62
CA TYR A 127 -11.90 4.98 -17.22
C TYR A 127 -10.84 5.30 -16.15
N PRO A 128 -10.03 4.32 -15.72
CA PRO A 128 -9.07 4.49 -14.63
C PRO A 128 -8.02 5.57 -14.94
N ILE A 129 -7.80 5.88 -16.21
CA ILE A 129 -6.91 6.97 -16.65
C ILE A 129 -7.37 8.35 -16.16
N ILE A 130 -8.66 8.54 -15.91
CA ILE A 130 -9.22 9.80 -15.40
C ILE A 130 -9.31 9.77 -13.88
N LEU A 131 -9.88 8.70 -13.33
CA LEU A 131 -10.11 8.56 -11.88
C LEU A 131 -8.82 8.23 -11.12
N GLY A 132 -7.92 7.46 -11.72
CA GLY A 132 -6.67 7.01 -11.11
C GLY A 132 -5.78 8.17 -10.64
N PRO A 133 -5.47 9.19 -11.46
CA PRO A 133 -4.70 10.36 -11.01
C PRO A 133 -5.34 11.11 -9.85
N ILE A 134 -6.67 11.23 -9.82
CA ILE A 134 -7.41 11.87 -8.72
C ILE A 134 -7.21 11.07 -7.42
N LEU A 135 -7.39 9.75 -7.49
CA LEU A 135 -7.18 8.85 -6.35
C LEU A 135 -5.72 8.85 -5.89
N PHE A 136 -4.78 8.95 -6.82
CA PHE A 136 -3.37 9.07 -6.50
C PHE A 136 -3.05 10.37 -5.74
N VAL A 137 -3.62 11.51 -6.15
CA VAL A 137 -3.49 12.78 -5.42
C VAL A 137 -4.12 12.68 -4.02
N LEU A 138 -5.28 12.04 -3.90
CA LEU A 138 -5.91 11.78 -2.60
C LEU A 138 -5.07 10.85 -1.73
N PHE A 139 -4.51 9.79 -2.29
CA PHE A 139 -3.58 8.89 -1.61
C PHE A 139 -2.33 9.65 -1.13
N ALA A 140 -1.69 10.42 -2.01
CA ALA A 140 -0.52 11.22 -1.67
C ALA A 140 -0.83 12.22 -0.55
N SER A 141 -1.99 12.88 -0.60
CA SER A 141 -2.46 13.78 0.45
C SER A 141 -2.67 13.03 1.78
N ALA A 142 -3.29 11.86 1.75
CA ALA A 142 -3.48 11.03 2.94
C ALA A 142 -2.13 10.63 3.58
N VAL A 143 -1.15 10.24 2.77
CA VAL A 143 0.22 9.97 3.24
C VAL A 143 0.87 11.23 3.83
N TRP A 144 0.75 12.37 3.13
CA TRP A 144 1.32 13.65 3.60
C TRP A 144 0.80 14.07 4.95
N PHE A 145 -0.52 13.93 5.17
CA PHE A 145 -1.17 14.29 6.43
C PHE A 145 -1.09 13.18 7.50
N GLY A 146 -0.50 12.03 7.20
CA GLY A 146 -0.38 10.90 8.12
C GLY A 146 -1.71 10.18 8.38
N LEU A 147 -2.65 10.24 7.43
CA LEU A 147 -3.96 9.58 7.48
C LEU A 147 -3.83 8.13 7.02
N THR A 148 -3.23 7.30 7.88
CA THR A 148 -2.83 5.92 7.55
C THR A 148 -4.00 5.08 7.05
N LEU A 149 -5.15 5.10 7.74
CA LEU A 149 -6.29 4.29 7.31
C LEU A 149 -6.79 4.71 5.93
N SER A 150 -6.91 6.02 5.67
CA SER A 150 -7.32 6.53 4.36
C SER A 150 -6.34 6.13 3.26
N SER A 151 -5.03 6.23 3.50
CA SER A 151 -4.03 5.82 2.50
C SER A 151 -4.08 4.31 2.22
N VAL A 152 -4.29 3.48 3.25
CA VAL A 152 -4.47 2.03 3.06
C VAL A 152 -5.70 1.71 2.24
N LEU A 153 -6.84 2.30 2.58
CA LEU A 153 -8.10 2.05 1.87
C LEU A 153 -7.99 2.41 0.39
N LEU A 154 -7.42 3.59 0.07
CA LEU A 154 -7.19 4.02 -1.31
C LEU A 154 -6.21 3.10 -2.05
N ALA A 155 -5.08 2.75 -1.42
CA ALA A 155 -4.10 1.86 -2.02
C ALA A 155 -4.68 0.47 -2.28
N MET A 156 -5.32 -0.14 -1.28
CA MET A 156 -5.88 -1.48 -1.40
C MET A 156 -7.04 -1.54 -2.40
N GLY A 157 -7.89 -0.51 -2.45
CA GLY A 157 -8.95 -0.42 -3.45
C GLY A 157 -8.40 -0.35 -4.87
N PHE A 158 -7.42 0.52 -5.11
CA PHE A 158 -6.78 0.65 -6.42
C PHE A 158 -6.01 -0.62 -6.82
N LEU A 159 -5.26 -1.22 -5.91
CA LEU A 159 -4.50 -2.43 -6.16
C LEU A 159 -5.40 -3.63 -6.44
N ALA A 160 -6.49 -3.77 -5.70
CA ALA A 160 -7.48 -4.82 -5.94
C ALA A 160 -8.17 -4.66 -7.31
N PHE A 161 -8.44 -3.42 -7.72
CA PHE A 161 -8.92 -3.12 -9.07
C PHE A 161 -7.90 -3.56 -10.13
N ALA A 162 -6.63 -3.19 -9.97
CA ALA A 162 -5.57 -3.57 -10.90
C ALA A 162 -5.38 -5.10 -11.02
N LEU A 163 -5.73 -5.85 -9.96
CA LEU A 163 -5.71 -7.33 -9.96
C LEU A 163 -7.01 -7.97 -10.47
N GLY A 164 -8.06 -7.19 -10.76
CA GLY A 164 -9.37 -7.73 -11.13
C GLY A 164 -9.95 -8.68 -10.08
N ILE A 165 -9.85 -8.30 -8.78
CA ILE A 165 -10.26 -9.18 -7.67
C ILE A 165 -11.79 -9.32 -7.57
N LEU A 166 -12.56 -8.28 -7.95
CA LEU A 166 -14.01 -8.32 -8.06
C LEU A 166 -14.43 -8.56 -9.51
N GLU A 167 -15.68 -8.96 -9.71
CA GLU A 167 -16.26 -9.16 -11.04
C GLU A 167 -16.47 -7.85 -11.83
N SER A 168 -16.43 -6.71 -11.15
CA SER A 168 -16.65 -5.39 -11.76
C SER A 168 -15.38 -4.81 -12.38
N ASP A 169 -15.53 -4.24 -13.57
CA ASP A 169 -14.51 -3.44 -14.26
C ASP A 169 -14.58 -1.95 -13.87
N ASN A 170 -15.38 -1.59 -12.88
CA ASN A 170 -15.55 -0.22 -12.42
C ASN A 170 -14.77 0.03 -11.12
N LEU A 171 -13.83 0.97 -11.14
CA LEU A 171 -12.97 1.29 -9.99
C LEU A 171 -13.76 1.78 -8.76
N TRP A 172 -14.94 2.40 -8.95
CA TRP A 172 -15.78 2.80 -7.82
C TRP A 172 -16.25 1.63 -6.99
N ASP A 173 -16.54 0.47 -7.58
CA ASP A 173 -17.02 -0.71 -6.86
C ASP A 173 -15.96 -1.32 -5.93
N TYR A 174 -14.69 -0.99 -6.14
CA TYR A 174 -13.60 -1.37 -5.24
C TYR A 174 -13.44 -0.39 -4.07
N LEU A 175 -13.91 0.84 -4.23
CA LEU A 175 -13.73 1.92 -3.26
C LEU A 175 -14.95 2.17 -2.39
N ILE A 176 -16.15 1.94 -2.90
CA ILE A 176 -17.39 2.27 -2.21
C ILE A 176 -18.52 1.29 -2.56
N ASP A 177 -19.29 0.93 -1.56
CA ASP A 177 -20.49 0.12 -1.68
C ASP A 177 -21.60 0.66 -0.77
N PRO A 178 -22.88 0.27 -0.95
CA PRO A 178 -23.99 0.76 -0.13
C PRO A 178 -23.83 0.46 1.37
N VAL A 179 -23.19 -0.65 1.73
CA VAL A 179 -23.00 -1.07 3.14
C VAL A 179 -22.00 -0.15 3.83
N VAL A 180 -20.83 0.06 3.19
CA VAL A 180 -19.81 0.96 3.74
C VAL A 180 -20.28 2.41 3.76
N ALA A 181 -21.05 2.83 2.75
CA ALA A 181 -21.67 4.15 2.73
C ALA A 181 -22.62 4.34 3.91
N ALA A 182 -23.56 3.41 4.13
CA ALA A 182 -24.48 3.45 5.26
C ALA A 182 -23.74 3.43 6.62
N TYR A 183 -22.68 2.62 6.72
CA TYR A 183 -21.86 2.59 7.93
C TYR A 183 -21.09 3.91 8.15
N ALA A 184 -20.58 4.52 7.10
CA ALA A 184 -19.91 5.82 7.18
C ALA A 184 -20.90 6.93 7.63
N PHE A 185 -22.12 6.96 7.10
CA PHE A 185 -23.19 7.86 7.58
C PHE A 185 -23.48 7.65 9.07
N TYR A 186 -23.63 6.39 9.48
CA TYR A 186 -23.85 6.06 10.91
C TYR A 186 -22.70 6.58 11.78
N LEU A 187 -21.44 6.38 11.39
CA LEU A 187 -20.26 6.86 12.14
C LEU A 187 -20.25 8.37 12.26
N VAL A 188 -20.50 9.11 11.18
CA VAL A 188 -20.51 10.57 11.16
C VAL A 188 -21.62 11.11 12.07
N ILE A 189 -22.84 10.58 11.96
CA ILE A 189 -23.98 11.01 12.79
C ILE A 189 -23.69 10.71 14.27
N LYS A 190 -23.21 9.51 14.59
CA LYS A 190 -22.91 9.09 15.97
C LYS A 190 -21.85 9.97 16.62
N ASN A 191 -20.85 10.38 15.86
CA ASN A 191 -19.70 11.10 16.40
C ASN A 191 -19.70 12.61 16.07
N ARG A 192 -20.81 13.16 15.61
CA ARG A 192 -20.93 14.56 15.18
C ARG A 192 -20.42 15.59 16.19
N HIS A 193 -20.55 15.31 17.50
CA HIS A 193 -20.10 16.21 18.57
C HIS A 193 -18.57 16.25 18.76
N GLN A 194 -17.83 15.32 18.14
CA GLN A 194 -16.37 15.24 18.24
C GLN A 194 -15.67 15.79 16.99
N LEU A 195 -16.42 16.23 15.98
CA LEU A 195 -15.84 16.76 14.73
C LEU A 195 -14.98 18.01 14.96
N THR A 196 -15.23 18.76 16.04
CA THR A 196 -14.43 19.93 16.44
C THR A 196 -13.06 19.58 17.03
N ASN A 197 -12.84 18.32 17.45
CA ASN A 197 -11.62 17.88 18.12
C ASN A 197 -10.71 17.06 17.20
N PHE A 198 -10.70 17.38 15.92
CA PHE A 198 -9.94 16.64 14.90
C PHE A 198 -8.42 16.82 15.13
N ARG A 199 -7.72 15.74 15.52
CA ARG A 199 -6.26 15.72 15.67
C ARG A 199 -5.67 14.56 14.91
N VAL A 200 -4.66 14.84 14.10
CA VAL A 200 -3.91 13.80 13.37
C VAL A 200 -2.90 13.16 14.32
N THR A 201 -3.12 11.91 14.70
CA THR A 201 -2.21 11.11 15.52
C THR A 201 -1.56 10.01 14.69
N GLN A 202 -0.30 9.67 14.99
CA GLN A 202 0.46 8.69 14.21
C GLN A 202 0.13 7.26 14.65
N HIS A 203 -0.26 6.41 13.70
CA HIS A 203 -0.41 4.96 13.86
C HIS A 203 0.81 4.19 13.37
N PRO A 204 1.03 2.96 13.83
CA PRO A 204 2.19 2.16 13.48
C PRO A 204 2.10 1.64 12.03
N VAL A 205 2.28 2.54 11.07
CA VAL A 205 2.43 2.21 9.62
C VAL A 205 3.52 1.14 9.42
N GLU A 206 4.55 1.16 10.28
CA GLU A 206 5.63 0.17 10.30
C GLU A 206 5.10 -1.26 10.34
N VAL A 207 4.18 -1.55 11.27
CA VAL A 207 3.63 -2.91 11.44
C VAL A 207 2.81 -3.30 10.21
N MET A 208 1.99 -2.39 9.73
CA MET A 208 1.13 -2.65 8.59
C MET A 208 1.94 -2.93 7.33
N LEU A 209 2.93 -2.09 7.00
CA LEU A 209 3.79 -2.30 5.84
C LEU A 209 4.60 -3.60 5.97
N THR A 210 5.08 -3.94 7.18
CA THR A 210 5.79 -5.21 7.43
C THR A 210 4.88 -6.41 7.20
N VAL A 211 3.62 -6.36 7.66
CA VAL A 211 2.63 -7.41 7.41
C VAL A 211 2.31 -7.51 5.92
N THR A 212 2.18 -6.37 5.23
CA THR A 212 1.97 -6.34 3.77
C THR A 212 3.10 -7.04 3.02
N ILE A 213 4.37 -6.72 3.33
CA ILE A 213 5.52 -7.41 2.72
C ILE A 213 5.43 -8.92 2.96
N ALA A 214 5.22 -9.33 4.21
CA ALA A 214 5.17 -10.76 4.56
C ALA A 214 4.04 -11.48 3.79
N THR A 215 2.87 -10.86 3.69
CA THR A 215 1.73 -11.42 2.96
C THR A 215 2.05 -11.60 1.47
N PHE A 216 2.61 -10.57 0.84
CA PHE A 216 2.95 -10.65 -0.59
C PHE A 216 4.08 -11.62 -0.88
N LEU A 217 5.10 -11.72 -0.01
CA LEU A 217 6.15 -12.72 -0.15
C LEU A 217 5.62 -14.14 -0.02
N LEU A 218 4.78 -14.40 0.98
CA LEU A 218 4.15 -15.72 1.15
C LEU A 218 3.28 -16.09 -0.05
N PHE A 219 2.54 -15.12 -0.57
CA PHE A 219 1.72 -15.31 -1.75
C PHE A 219 2.55 -15.55 -3.01
N ALA A 220 3.64 -14.79 -3.21
CA ALA A 220 4.59 -14.99 -4.28
C ALA A 220 5.22 -16.40 -4.26
N ILE A 221 5.61 -16.88 -3.07
CA ILE A 221 6.13 -18.24 -2.89
C ILE A 221 5.08 -19.28 -3.25
N TYR A 222 3.85 -19.10 -2.77
CA TYR A 222 2.75 -19.98 -3.09
C TYR A 222 2.55 -20.09 -4.61
N LEU A 223 2.47 -18.96 -5.32
CA LEU A 223 2.32 -18.92 -6.76
C LEU A 223 3.51 -19.54 -7.48
N ALA A 224 4.73 -19.19 -7.09
CA ALA A 224 5.94 -19.73 -7.72
C ALA A 224 6.03 -21.27 -7.60
N LYS A 225 5.46 -21.85 -6.52
CA LYS A 225 5.46 -23.31 -6.30
C LYS A 225 4.28 -24.04 -6.94
N PHE A 226 3.09 -23.47 -6.91
CA PHE A 226 1.86 -24.17 -7.27
C PHE A 226 1.23 -23.68 -8.58
N ASN A 227 1.56 -22.46 -9.01
CA ASN A 227 1.07 -21.89 -10.27
C ASN A 227 2.11 -20.93 -10.85
N HIS A 228 3.16 -21.50 -11.44
CA HIS A 228 4.31 -20.76 -11.98
C HIS A 228 3.91 -19.77 -13.08
N ASP A 229 2.92 -20.11 -13.90
CA ASP A 229 2.44 -19.23 -14.96
C ASP A 229 1.72 -18.01 -14.39
N ALA A 230 0.86 -18.18 -13.39
CA ALA A 230 0.24 -17.06 -12.69
C ALA A 230 1.28 -16.17 -11.98
N PHE A 231 2.33 -16.75 -11.37
CA PHE A 231 3.42 -15.97 -10.82
C PHE A 231 4.06 -15.10 -11.90
N ARG A 232 4.43 -15.68 -13.04
CA ARG A 232 5.26 -15.05 -14.07
C ARG A 232 4.49 -14.06 -14.94
N TYR A 233 3.25 -14.40 -15.31
CA TYR A 233 2.49 -13.69 -16.33
C TYR A 233 1.31 -12.88 -15.79
N GLU A 234 0.99 -13.01 -14.50
CA GLU A 234 -0.09 -12.25 -13.87
C GLU A 234 0.40 -11.45 -12.66
N PHE A 235 1.21 -12.04 -11.77
CA PHE A 235 1.57 -11.43 -10.51
C PHE A 235 2.79 -10.50 -10.60
N VAL A 236 3.85 -10.92 -11.29
CA VAL A 236 5.08 -10.13 -11.50
C VAL A 236 5.24 -9.71 -12.98
N ILE A 237 4.12 -9.39 -13.61
CA ILE A 237 4.11 -8.88 -14.98
C ILE A 237 4.59 -7.42 -14.99
N GLU A 238 5.27 -7.02 -16.06
CA GLU A 238 5.69 -5.63 -16.32
C GLU A 238 4.48 -4.70 -16.40
N ASP A 239 4.57 -3.50 -15.85
CA ASP A 239 3.49 -2.55 -15.55
C ASP A 239 2.36 -3.13 -14.69
N GLY A 240 2.66 -4.24 -14.01
CA GLY A 240 1.69 -4.96 -13.19
C GLY A 240 1.57 -4.41 -11.78
N PHE A 241 0.84 -5.17 -11.00
CA PHE A 241 0.52 -4.87 -9.61
C PHE A 241 1.76 -4.60 -8.73
N ILE A 242 2.81 -5.42 -8.88
CA ILE A 242 4.02 -5.33 -8.04
C ILE A 242 4.78 -4.03 -8.28
N GLU A 243 4.95 -3.65 -9.55
CA GLU A 243 5.61 -2.40 -9.91
C GLU A 243 4.82 -1.17 -9.42
N TRP A 244 3.50 -1.16 -9.60
CA TRP A 244 2.65 -0.09 -9.05
C TRP A 244 2.71 0.00 -7.52
N CYS A 245 2.83 -1.12 -6.81
CA CYS A 245 3.09 -1.11 -5.37
C CYS A 245 4.43 -0.45 -5.04
N THR A 246 5.48 -0.77 -5.80
CA THR A 246 6.81 -0.17 -5.65
C THR A 246 6.75 1.34 -5.86
N VAL A 247 6.08 1.79 -6.93
CA VAL A 247 5.85 3.22 -7.23
C VAL A 247 5.17 3.93 -6.06
N LEU A 248 4.06 3.39 -5.57
CA LEU A 248 3.30 3.98 -4.46
C LEU A 248 4.15 4.12 -3.19
N VAL A 249 4.96 3.12 -2.89
CA VAL A 249 5.82 3.11 -1.72
C VAL A 249 6.95 4.14 -1.84
N LEU A 250 7.66 4.14 -2.97
CA LEU A 250 8.76 5.08 -3.22
C LEU A 250 8.25 6.52 -3.27
N PHE A 251 7.11 6.76 -3.91
CA PHE A 251 6.48 8.08 -3.94
C PHE A 251 6.06 8.54 -2.54
N SER A 252 5.52 7.64 -1.71
CA SER A 252 5.20 7.94 -0.31
C SER A 252 6.45 8.33 0.50
N ALA A 253 7.56 7.61 0.31
CA ALA A 253 8.83 7.93 0.94
C ALA A 253 9.35 9.30 0.47
N ALA A 254 9.24 9.62 -0.82
CA ALA A 254 9.59 10.92 -1.38
C ALA A 254 8.79 12.05 -0.72
N LEU A 255 7.47 11.89 -0.56
CA LEU A 255 6.61 12.88 0.11
C LEU A 255 7.04 13.11 1.57
N VAL A 256 7.38 12.06 2.30
CA VAL A 256 7.87 12.19 3.68
C VAL A 256 9.21 12.92 3.71
N CYS A 257 10.15 12.61 2.82
CA CYS A 257 11.43 13.31 2.73
C CYS A 257 11.24 14.78 2.35
N PHE A 258 10.39 15.08 1.39
CA PHE A 258 10.09 16.45 0.97
C PHE A 258 9.42 17.25 2.09
N LYS A 259 8.48 16.65 2.82
CA LYS A 259 7.88 17.27 4.01
C LYS A 259 8.93 17.57 5.07
N ARG A 260 9.88 16.66 5.32
CA ARG A 260 11.02 16.91 6.23
C ARG A 260 11.87 18.08 5.75
N PHE A 261 12.22 18.13 4.47
CA PHE A 261 12.94 19.25 3.87
C PHE A 261 12.24 20.59 4.15
N LEU A 262 10.94 20.68 3.85
CA LEU A 262 10.17 21.91 4.07
C LEU A 262 10.10 22.30 5.56
N THR A 263 9.91 21.33 6.44
CA THR A 263 9.77 21.56 7.88
C THR A 263 11.09 21.98 8.53
N LEU A 264 12.20 21.40 8.04
CA LEU A 264 13.53 21.59 8.65
C LEU A 264 14.35 22.71 7.99
N ARG A 265 13.88 23.34 6.90
CA ARG A 265 14.61 24.34 6.10
C ARG A 265 15.15 25.54 6.89
N ARG A 266 14.54 25.86 8.05
CA ARG A 266 14.93 26.98 8.90
C ARG A 266 15.81 26.58 10.08
N VAL A 267 15.95 25.29 10.37
CA VAL A 267 16.60 24.78 11.59
C VAL A 267 17.77 23.83 11.33
N ARG A 268 17.99 23.42 10.08
CA ARG A 268 19.07 22.49 9.72
C ARG A 268 20.05 23.12 8.74
N SER A 269 21.28 22.55 8.70
CA SER A 269 22.33 22.99 7.80
C SER A 269 21.97 22.78 6.32
N LYS A 270 22.62 23.54 5.42
CA LYS A 270 22.42 23.38 3.98
C LYS A 270 22.75 21.96 3.51
N LEU A 271 23.83 21.35 4.04
CA LEU A 271 24.23 19.98 3.72
C LEU A 271 23.15 18.96 4.11
N PHE A 272 22.59 19.07 5.32
CA PHE A 272 21.47 18.24 5.78
C PHE A 272 20.28 18.35 4.82
N LEU A 273 19.91 19.54 4.45
CA LEU A 273 18.79 19.81 3.55
C LEU A 273 19.05 19.32 2.14
N SER A 274 20.28 19.48 1.62
CA SER A 274 20.65 18.97 0.28
C SER A 274 20.55 17.44 0.22
N VAL A 275 21.01 16.74 1.26
CA VAL A 275 20.88 15.26 1.30
C VAL A 275 19.42 14.82 1.48
N THR A 276 18.63 15.53 2.28
CA THR A 276 17.19 15.24 2.39
C THR A 276 16.48 15.44 1.05
N MET A 277 16.83 16.48 0.29
CA MET A 277 16.32 16.71 -1.06
C MET A 277 16.81 15.64 -2.04
N LEU A 278 18.08 15.25 -1.96
CA LEU A 278 18.62 14.14 -2.77
C LEU A 278 17.87 12.83 -2.53
N LEU A 279 17.55 12.50 -1.26
CA LEU A 279 16.73 11.33 -0.94
C LEU A 279 15.33 11.45 -1.54
N THR A 280 14.72 12.64 -1.53
CA THR A 280 13.43 12.88 -2.20
C THR A 280 13.54 12.57 -3.69
N LEU A 281 14.57 13.13 -4.35
CA LEU A 281 14.79 12.95 -5.79
C LEU A 281 15.10 11.49 -6.14
N LEU A 282 15.87 10.78 -5.31
CA LEU A 282 16.16 9.35 -5.49
C LEU A 282 14.89 8.50 -5.41
N CYS A 283 14.02 8.78 -4.45
CA CYS A 283 12.74 8.08 -4.34
C CYS A 283 11.82 8.36 -5.53
N LEU A 284 11.77 9.62 -6.01
CA LEU A 284 11.01 9.99 -7.20
C LEU A 284 11.61 9.37 -8.47
N PHE A 285 12.92 9.33 -8.57
CA PHE A 285 13.64 8.69 -9.67
C PHE A 285 13.30 7.19 -9.72
N GLY A 286 13.43 6.47 -8.59
CA GLY A 286 13.07 5.06 -8.52
C GLY A 286 11.61 4.80 -8.89
N ALA A 287 10.67 5.61 -8.39
CA ALA A 287 9.27 5.52 -8.77
C ALA A 287 9.03 5.78 -10.27
N GLY A 288 9.77 6.72 -10.88
CA GLY A 288 9.70 7.00 -12.31
C GLY A 288 10.25 5.86 -13.16
N GLU A 289 11.37 5.27 -12.76
CA GLU A 289 11.99 4.14 -13.46
C GLU A 289 11.07 2.90 -13.49
N GLU A 290 10.33 2.62 -12.41
CA GLU A 290 9.40 1.50 -12.32
C GLU A 290 8.24 1.58 -13.33
N ILE A 291 7.80 2.80 -13.67
CA ILE A 291 6.72 3.02 -14.66
C ILE A 291 7.26 3.58 -15.98
N SER A 292 8.53 3.38 -16.27
CA SER A 292 9.19 3.90 -17.47
C SER A 292 8.86 5.39 -17.73
N TRP A 293 8.84 6.19 -16.64
CA TRP A 293 8.49 7.62 -16.63
C TRP A 293 7.08 7.91 -17.18
N GLY A 294 6.16 6.96 -17.03
CA GLY A 294 4.81 7.07 -17.52
C GLY A 294 4.69 6.92 -19.04
N GLN A 295 5.71 6.38 -19.71
CA GLN A 295 5.74 6.23 -21.15
C GLN A 295 4.48 5.59 -21.72
N ARG A 296 4.04 4.48 -21.13
CA ARG A 296 2.83 3.77 -21.56
C ARG A 296 1.55 4.49 -21.14
N LEU A 297 1.58 5.20 -20.01
CA LEU A 297 0.43 5.97 -19.51
C LEU A 297 0.10 7.16 -20.43
N PHE A 298 1.14 7.80 -20.99
CA PHE A 298 1.03 8.98 -21.85
C PHE A 298 1.27 8.67 -23.34
N GLU A 299 1.39 7.37 -23.70
CA GLU A 299 1.64 6.89 -25.07
C GLU A 299 2.85 7.58 -25.71
N LEU A 300 3.93 7.80 -24.93
CA LEU A 300 5.12 8.48 -25.42
C LEU A 300 5.99 7.54 -26.25
N GLU A 301 6.40 7.98 -27.41
CA GLU A 301 7.35 7.23 -28.23
C GLU A 301 8.77 7.31 -27.67
N THR A 302 9.47 6.17 -27.67
CA THR A 302 10.87 6.12 -27.28
C THR A 302 11.72 6.85 -28.33
N PRO A 303 12.54 7.84 -27.95
CA PRO A 303 13.45 8.51 -28.87
C PRO A 303 14.39 7.52 -29.57
N ASP A 304 14.67 7.74 -30.85
CA ASP A 304 15.43 6.79 -31.67
C ASP A 304 16.85 6.49 -31.13
N TYR A 305 17.47 7.45 -30.43
CA TYR A 305 18.78 7.25 -29.80
C TYR A 305 18.75 6.28 -28.62
N LEU A 306 17.57 6.05 -27.99
CA LEU A 306 17.37 5.11 -26.90
C LEU A 306 16.88 3.74 -27.40
N LYS A 307 16.09 3.67 -28.48
CA LYS A 307 15.56 2.42 -29.04
C LYS A 307 16.63 1.35 -29.27
N GLY A 308 17.82 1.74 -29.72
CA GLY A 308 18.93 0.82 -29.96
C GLY A 308 19.83 0.53 -28.76
N LYS A 309 19.65 1.24 -27.64
CA LYS A 309 20.48 1.14 -26.43
C LYS A 309 19.72 0.66 -25.20
N ASN A 310 18.43 0.48 -25.30
CA ASN A 310 17.58 0.00 -24.21
C ASN A 310 17.08 -1.41 -24.54
N ALA A 311 17.25 -2.34 -23.62
CA ALA A 311 16.91 -3.75 -23.83
C ALA A 311 15.40 -4.00 -24.07
N GLN A 312 14.55 -3.08 -23.58
CA GLN A 312 13.08 -3.15 -23.71
C GLN A 312 12.52 -2.07 -24.65
N GLY A 313 13.40 -1.18 -25.17
CA GLY A 313 12.95 -0.07 -26.03
C GLY A 313 12.17 1.02 -25.29
N GLU A 314 12.37 1.18 -23.98
CA GLU A 314 11.66 2.08 -23.10
C GLU A 314 12.48 3.31 -22.70
N LEU A 315 11.83 4.29 -22.04
CA LEU A 315 12.49 5.49 -21.52
C LEU A 315 13.33 5.23 -20.26
N GLY A 316 13.18 4.07 -19.62
CA GLY A 316 13.88 3.70 -18.39
C GLY A 316 15.41 3.60 -18.57
N ILE A 317 16.16 4.24 -17.66
CA ILE A 317 17.63 4.16 -17.64
C ILE A 317 18.10 2.80 -17.14
N HIS A 318 17.31 2.15 -16.28
CA HIS A 318 17.65 0.85 -15.72
C HIS A 318 17.74 -0.27 -16.77
N ASN A 319 17.09 -0.12 -17.93
CA ASN A 319 17.13 -1.06 -19.04
C ASN A 319 18.21 -0.74 -20.12
N LEU A 320 19.08 0.24 -19.87
CA LEU A 320 20.17 0.58 -20.80
C LEU A 320 21.20 -0.55 -20.90
N VAL A 321 21.65 -0.79 -22.14
CA VAL A 321 22.69 -1.74 -22.48
C VAL A 321 23.93 -0.95 -22.90
N VAL A 322 25.07 -1.27 -22.30
CA VAL A 322 26.37 -0.69 -22.67
C VAL A 322 27.24 -1.80 -23.24
N GLU A 323 27.82 -1.56 -24.40
CA GLU A 323 28.76 -2.49 -25.02
C GLU A 323 30.17 -2.19 -24.48
N ILE A 324 30.78 -3.14 -23.77
CA ILE A 324 32.13 -3.08 -23.26
C ILE A 324 32.91 -4.29 -23.82
N ASN A 325 33.95 -4.05 -24.60
CA ASN A 325 34.76 -5.10 -25.20
C ASN A 325 34.01 -6.12 -26.08
N GLY A 326 32.92 -5.70 -26.74
CA GLY A 326 32.13 -6.59 -27.60
C GLY A 326 31.06 -7.42 -26.83
N GLU A 327 30.99 -7.26 -25.52
CA GLU A 327 29.91 -7.87 -24.70
C GLU A 327 28.88 -6.81 -24.32
N GLN A 328 27.61 -7.14 -24.51
CA GLN A 328 26.49 -6.30 -24.09
C GLN A 328 26.21 -6.51 -22.59
N LEU A 329 26.56 -5.51 -21.78
CA LEU A 329 26.28 -5.49 -20.36
C LEU A 329 25.05 -4.61 -20.08
N LYS A 330 24.05 -5.18 -19.45
CA LYS A 330 22.90 -4.41 -18.94
C LYS A 330 23.36 -3.55 -17.76
N LEU A 331 23.21 -2.24 -17.88
CA LEU A 331 23.57 -1.27 -16.82
C LEU A 331 22.82 -1.56 -15.52
N ASN A 332 21.59 -2.04 -15.62
CA ASN A 332 20.76 -2.51 -14.50
C ASN A 332 21.52 -3.52 -13.65
N LYS A 333 22.07 -4.57 -14.27
CA LYS A 333 22.76 -5.63 -13.53
C LYS A 333 24.03 -5.13 -12.80
N LEU A 334 24.72 -4.14 -13.36
CA LEU A 334 25.94 -3.61 -12.80
C LEU A 334 25.68 -2.58 -11.68
N ILE A 335 24.83 -1.60 -11.92
CA ILE A 335 24.60 -0.46 -11.00
C ILE A 335 23.52 -0.83 -9.97
N PHE A 336 22.34 -1.21 -10.44
CA PHE A 336 21.18 -1.47 -9.57
C PHE A 336 21.22 -2.89 -8.95
N GLY A 337 21.83 -3.87 -9.61
CA GLY A 337 22.05 -5.18 -9.02
C GLY A 337 23.27 -5.19 -8.08
N THR A 338 24.47 -5.33 -8.67
CA THR A 338 25.71 -5.55 -7.90
C THR A 338 26.14 -4.32 -7.09
N GLY A 339 26.06 -3.13 -7.70
CA GLY A 339 26.48 -1.88 -7.04
C GLY A 339 25.59 -1.53 -5.86
N LEU A 340 24.28 -1.61 -6.02
CA LEU A 340 23.31 -1.34 -4.95
C LEU A 340 23.41 -2.39 -3.83
N ALA A 341 23.57 -3.69 -4.17
CA ALA A 341 23.75 -4.74 -3.19
C ALA A 341 25.03 -4.52 -2.33
N LEU A 342 26.15 -4.17 -2.98
CA LEU A 342 27.39 -3.85 -2.28
C LEU A 342 27.24 -2.62 -1.37
N ALA A 343 26.61 -1.55 -1.88
CA ALA A 343 26.33 -0.35 -1.09
C ALA A 343 25.43 -0.66 0.11
N LEU A 344 24.42 -1.50 -0.06
CA LEU A 344 23.54 -1.95 1.02
C LEU A 344 24.30 -2.79 2.05
N LEU A 345 25.16 -3.71 1.64
CA LEU A 345 26.01 -4.51 2.55
C LEU A 345 26.93 -3.59 3.37
N ILE A 346 27.62 -2.64 2.74
CA ILE A 346 28.45 -1.66 3.44
C ILE A 346 27.62 -0.85 4.44
N TYR A 347 26.45 -0.40 4.02
CA TYR A 347 25.56 0.40 4.84
C TYR A 347 25.03 -0.38 6.05
N LEU A 348 24.57 -1.62 5.86
CA LEU A 348 24.00 -2.43 6.94
C LEU A 348 25.04 -2.97 7.90
N PHE A 349 26.18 -3.47 7.39
CA PHE A 349 27.15 -4.23 8.19
C PHE A 349 28.40 -3.45 8.58
N ILE A 350 28.72 -2.34 7.94
CA ILE A 350 29.86 -1.49 8.28
C ILE A 350 29.39 -0.16 8.84
N ALA A 351 28.65 0.63 8.07
CA ALA A 351 28.24 1.97 8.47
C ALA A 351 27.35 1.95 9.72
N THR A 352 26.37 1.04 9.77
CA THR A 352 25.43 0.96 10.90
C THR A 352 26.09 0.58 12.23
N PRO A 353 26.93 -0.45 12.34
CA PRO A 353 27.66 -0.73 13.57
C PRO A 353 28.61 0.39 13.98
N LEU A 354 29.32 1.01 13.03
CA LEU A 354 30.18 2.16 13.29
C LEU A 354 29.40 3.35 13.82
N TYR A 355 28.26 3.66 13.20
CA TYR A 355 27.33 4.70 13.66
C TYR A 355 26.92 4.49 15.13
N ARG A 356 26.63 3.24 15.52
CA ARG A 356 26.18 2.92 16.88
C ARG A 356 27.29 3.00 17.92
N LYS A 357 28.54 2.66 17.54
CA LYS A 357 29.68 2.57 18.47
C LYS A 357 30.55 3.83 18.51
N ASN A 358 30.64 4.60 17.43
CA ASN A 358 31.55 5.74 17.33
C ASN A 358 30.80 7.06 17.27
N ALA A 359 31.08 7.98 18.20
CA ALA A 359 30.41 9.28 18.30
C ALA A 359 30.70 10.19 17.10
N THR A 360 31.92 10.18 16.56
CA THR A 360 32.32 10.97 15.40
C THR A 360 31.57 10.52 14.15
N VAL A 361 31.50 9.22 13.93
CA VAL A 361 30.74 8.63 12.80
C VAL A 361 29.26 8.95 12.94
N ARG A 362 28.73 8.85 14.16
CA ARG A 362 27.32 9.23 14.45
C ARG A 362 27.05 10.69 14.12
N SER A 363 27.92 11.60 14.55
CA SER A 363 27.80 13.02 14.25
C SER A 363 27.82 13.28 12.74
N PHE A 364 28.74 12.63 12.00
CA PHE A 364 28.83 12.73 10.56
C PHE A 364 27.53 12.31 9.86
N PHE A 365 27.03 11.09 10.15
CA PHE A 365 25.79 10.60 9.53
C PHE A 365 24.57 11.42 9.89
N ASN A 366 24.50 11.94 11.12
CA ASN A 366 23.46 12.85 11.54
C ASN A 366 23.53 14.22 10.80
N ALA A 367 24.74 14.73 10.60
CA ALA A 367 24.95 15.99 9.89
C ALA A 367 24.55 15.92 8.42
N ILE A 368 24.70 14.76 7.79
CA ILE A 368 24.30 14.52 6.40
C ILE A 368 22.86 13.94 6.27
N ALA A 369 22.06 14.04 7.30
CA ALA A 369 20.66 13.53 7.27
C ALA A 369 20.51 12.07 6.83
N ALA A 370 21.54 11.22 6.98
CA ALA A 370 21.47 9.83 6.58
C ALA A 370 20.51 9.06 7.51
N PRO A 371 19.42 8.47 7.01
CA PRO A 371 18.56 7.63 7.83
C PRO A 371 19.30 6.34 8.20
N MET A 372 19.38 6.00 9.48
CA MET A 372 20.08 4.80 9.93
C MET A 372 19.11 3.65 10.25
N PRO A 373 19.42 2.40 9.87
CA PRO A 373 18.50 1.29 10.01
C PRO A 373 18.35 0.82 11.45
N ARG A 374 17.13 0.41 11.81
CA ARG A 374 16.85 -0.35 13.02
C ARG A 374 17.19 -1.84 12.81
N ASN A 375 17.27 -2.62 13.88
CA ASN A 375 17.59 -4.05 13.76
C ASN A 375 16.59 -4.82 12.90
N TYR A 376 15.31 -4.49 12.98
CA TYR A 376 14.30 -5.17 12.17
C TYR A 376 14.39 -4.80 10.67
N HIS A 377 14.89 -3.60 10.31
CA HIS A 377 15.19 -3.29 8.91
C HIS A 377 16.31 -4.18 8.38
N ILE A 378 17.38 -4.36 9.17
CA ILE A 378 18.49 -5.23 8.79
C ILE A 378 18.01 -6.68 8.63
N ALA A 379 17.28 -7.18 9.63
CA ALA A 379 16.69 -8.51 9.57
C ALA A 379 15.71 -8.65 8.39
N GLY A 380 14.90 -7.63 8.12
CA GLY A 380 13.97 -7.60 7.00
C GLY A 380 14.67 -7.73 5.65
N TYR A 381 15.70 -6.94 5.38
CA TYR A 381 16.48 -7.06 4.15
C TYR A 381 17.07 -8.46 3.96
N LEU A 382 17.67 -9.04 5.03
CA LEU A 382 18.23 -10.38 4.96
C LEU A 382 17.17 -11.45 4.72
N LEU A 383 16.03 -11.35 5.42
CA LEU A 383 14.91 -12.27 5.24
C LEU A 383 14.32 -12.19 3.85
N ILE A 384 14.14 -10.99 3.30
CA ILE A 384 13.63 -10.78 1.94
C ILE A 384 14.54 -11.45 0.93
N ILE A 385 15.85 -11.15 0.97
CA ILE A 385 16.83 -11.72 0.04
C ILE A 385 16.85 -13.25 0.19
N ALA A 386 16.97 -13.77 1.41
CA ALA A 386 16.99 -15.21 1.63
C ALA A 386 15.70 -15.90 1.16
N THR A 387 14.54 -15.30 1.44
CA THR A 387 13.24 -15.85 1.07
C THR A 387 13.07 -15.89 -0.45
N VAL A 388 13.38 -14.80 -1.14
CA VAL A 388 13.23 -14.70 -2.59
C VAL A 388 14.22 -15.62 -3.30
N GLU A 389 15.50 -15.59 -2.91
CA GLU A 389 16.54 -16.40 -3.58
C GLU A 389 16.40 -17.90 -3.33
N LEU A 390 15.97 -18.32 -2.13
CA LEU A 390 15.88 -19.73 -1.78
C LEU A 390 14.53 -20.38 -2.10
N LEU A 391 13.44 -19.61 -2.09
CA LEU A 391 12.10 -20.17 -2.17
C LEU A 391 11.37 -19.87 -3.50
N ILE A 392 11.82 -18.86 -4.28
CA ILE A 392 11.22 -18.49 -5.57
C ILE A 392 12.15 -18.90 -6.70
N ASP A 393 11.83 -20.03 -7.35
CA ASP A 393 12.55 -20.51 -8.54
C ASP A 393 11.91 -19.94 -9.80
N SER A 394 12.26 -18.69 -10.14
CA SER A 394 11.79 -18.02 -11.35
C SER A 394 12.81 -17.00 -11.84
N SER A 395 12.89 -16.83 -13.16
CA SER A 395 13.73 -15.77 -13.77
C SER A 395 13.26 -14.36 -13.44
N LYS A 396 11.97 -14.18 -13.06
CA LYS A 396 11.36 -12.90 -12.65
C LYS A 396 11.34 -12.70 -11.12
N ARG A 397 12.08 -13.49 -10.36
CA ARG A 397 12.15 -13.31 -8.88
C ARG A 397 12.73 -11.95 -8.46
N GLY A 398 13.52 -11.31 -9.34
CA GLY A 398 14.07 -9.98 -9.12
C GLY A 398 13.02 -8.94 -8.78
N GLU A 399 11.86 -8.98 -9.44
CA GLU A 399 10.72 -8.08 -9.20
C GLU A 399 10.26 -8.11 -7.73
N MET A 400 10.25 -9.31 -7.13
CA MET A 400 9.90 -9.45 -5.70
C MET A 400 10.98 -8.89 -4.77
N THR A 401 12.25 -8.96 -5.16
CA THR A 401 13.35 -8.34 -4.40
C THR A 401 13.29 -6.82 -4.49
N GLU A 402 12.99 -6.27 -5.65
CA GLU A 402 12.82 -4.84 -5.89
C GLU A 402 11.62 -4.29 -5.09
N PHE A 403 10.48 -4.93 -5.20
CA PHE A 403 9.29 -4.58 -4.44
C PHE A 403 9.50 -4.60 -2.92
N ALA A 404 9.89 -5.76 -2.37
CA ALA A 404 10.05 -5.91 -0.93
C ALA A 404 11.22 -5.07 -0.38
N GLY A 405 12.30 -4.94 -1.18
CA GLY A 405 13.44 -4.09 -0.88
C GLY A 405 13.06 -2.61 -0.83
N SER A 406 12.24 -2.14 -1.77
CA SER A 406 11.75 -0.76 -1.82
C SER A 406 10.87 -0.41 -0.63
N ILE A 407 10.00 -1.32 -0.20
CA ILE A 407 9.20 -1.12 1.02
C ILE A 407 10.13 -1.06 2.25
N MET A 408 11.10 -1.94 2.36
CA MET A 408 12.05 -1.94 3.47
C MET A 408 12.91 -0.67 3.47
N PHE A 409 13.31 -0.18 2.30
CA PHE A 409 13.99 1.10 2.14
C PHE A 409 13.10 2.26 2.60
N ALA A 410 11.84 2.30 2.17
CA ALA A 410 10.89 3.32 2.59
C ALA A 410 10.66 3.30 4.11
N LEU A 411 10.52 2.11 4.71
CA LEU A 411 10.45 1.96 6.17
C LEU A 411 11.68 2.52 6.88
N ASN A 412 12.88 2.24 6.35
CA ASN A 412 14.11 2.78 6.90
C ASN A 412 14.18 4.31 6.78
N VAL A 413 13.76 4.86 5.65
CA VAL A 413 13.72 6.31 5.44
C VAL A 413 12.69 6.99 6.35
N VAL A 414 11.50 6.42 6.47
CA VAL A 414 10.39 7.02 7.23
C VAL A 414 10.58 6.84 8.73
N TYR A 415 11.05 5.66 9.18
CA TYR A 415 11.20 5.27 10.58
C TYR A 415 12.65 4.91 10.96
N PRO A 416 13.65 5.78 10.68
CA PRO A 416 15.03 5.48 10.95
C PRO A 416 15.31 5.31 12.44
N TYR A 417 16.44 4.67 12.77
CA TYR A 417 16.95 4.55 14.14
C TYR A 417 17.21 5.94 14.75
N ASN A 418 17.75 6.86 13.95
CA ASN A 418 18.08 8.24 14.32
C ASN A 418 16.96 9.24 13.99
N ARG A 419 15.70 8.84 14.12
CA ARG A 419 14.55 9.69 13.76
C ARG A 419 14.54 11.08 14.42
N GLU A 420 15.23 11.19 15.55
CA GLU A 420 15.35 12.45 16.34
C GLU A 420 15.99 13.61 15.55
N ILE A 421 16.87 13.29 14.58
CA ILE A 421 17.49 14.34 13.74
C ILE A 421 16.47 15.04 12.84
N PHE A 422 15.34 14.42 12.60
CA PHE A 422 14.23 14.97 11.80
C PHE A 422 13.17 15.69 12.65
N ASP A 423 13.40 15.84 13.97
CA ASP A 423 12.52 16.63 14.83
C ASP A 423 12.97 18.11 14.80
N PRO A 424 12.08 19.05 14.38
CA PRO A 424 12.41 20.47 14.32
C PRO A 424 12.65 21.11 15.69
N LYS A 425 12.17 20.47 16.78
CA LYS A 425 12.32 20.98 18.15
C LYS A 425 13.64 20.61 18.80
N ARG A 426 14.40 19.67 18.22
CA ARG A 426 15.72 19.26 18.73
C ARG A 426 16.84 20.04 18.02
N ASN A 427 17.70 20.69 18.78
CA ASN A 427 18.98 21.19 18.28
C ASN A 427 19.95 20.02 18.14
N LEU A 428 20.58 19.89 16.97
CA LEU A 428 21.66 18.93 16.70
C LEU A 428 23.00 19.57 17.01
#